data_47f5f83375b4ebf5acf3fa5f9f65cfae
#
_entry.id   47f5f83375b4ebf5acf3fa5f9f65cfae
#
_cell.length_a   1.000
_cell.length_b   1.000
_cell.length_c   1.000
_cell.angle_alpha   90.00
_cell.angle_beta   90.00
_cell.angle_gamma   90.00
#
_symmetry.space_group_name_H-M   'P 1'
#
loop_
_entity.id
_entity.type
_entity.pdbx_description
1 polymer ?
#
loop_
_entity_poly.entity_id
_entity_poly.type
_entity_poly.pdbx_seq_one_letter_code
_entity_poly.pdbx_strand_id
1 'polypeptide(L)'
;HFVHCRSVLIAGGLTGLGFETVKFIAANGGGCIAILSRKIPSKEKQEEMKDLQLKYEGSKIVSVQCDITLTSDVEEAFQIIVKLFEGCPIKGVFQSAVVLHDGRLEVLKFADFQRVLSPKVAGTLNLHRATRGQQLDYFVCYSSVTSFLG
;
A
#
# COMPACT_ATOMS: atom_id res chain seq x y z
N HIS A 1 19.98 19.01 11.68
CA HIS A 1 19.71 17.57 11.83
C HIS A 1 18.93 17.10 10.62
N PHE A 2 19.62 16.54 9.63
CA PHE A 2 18.97 15.78 8.57
C PHE A 2 18.52 14.45 9.19
N VAL A 3 17.32 14.43 9.75
CA VAL A 3 16.61 13.15 9.98
C VAL A 3 16.50 12.52 8.59
N HIS A 4 17.03 11.33 8.42
CA HIS A 4 16.92 10.60 7.16
C HIS A 4 15.45 10.39 6.85
N CYS A 5 14.85 11.31 6.07
CA CYS A 5 13.47 11.18 5.65
C CYS A 5 13.35 9.94 4.77
N ARG A 6 12.50 9.02 5.16
CA ARG A 6 12.20 7.80 4.39
C ARG A 6 10.71 7.76 4.15
N SER A 7 10.30 7.38 2.97
CA SER A 7 8.89 7.15 2.70
C SER A 7 8.61 5.71 2.30
N VAL A 8 7.41 5.26 2.66
CA VAL A 8 6.93 3.91 2.43
C VAL A 8 5.57 3.94 1.77
N LEU A 9 5.37 3.14 0.73
CA LEU A 9 4.09 2.92 0.08
C LEU A 9 3.46 1.64 0.61
N ILE A 10 2.18 1.71 0.99
CA ILE A 10 1.43 0.53 1.45
C ILE A 10 0.15 0.42 0.63
N ALA A 11 0.14 -0.49 -0.33
CA ALA A 11 -1.07 -0.81 -1.09
C ALA A 11 -1.98 -1.72 -0.27
N GLY A 12 -3.27 -1.34 -0.13
CA GLY A 12 -4.22 -2.03 0.74
C GLY A 12 -4.06 -1.69 2.22
N GLY A 13 -3.45 -0.55 2.54
CA GLY A 13 -3.08 -0.15 3.90
C GLY A 13 -4.21 0.41 4.77
N LEU A 14 -5.46 0.48 4.31
CA LEU A 14 -6.56 1.00 5.14
C LEU A 14 -7.16 -0.03 6.10
N THR A 15 -6.94 -1.31 5.87
CA THR A 15 -7.55 -2.40 6.66
C THR A 15 -6.59 -3.57 6.83
N GLY A 16 -6.91 -4.47 7.76
CA GLY A 16 -6.21 -5.74 7.96
C GLY A 16 -4.70 -5.60 8.16
N LEU A 17 -3.94 -6.53 7.64
CA LEU A 17 -2.47 -6.57 7.76
C LEU A 17 -1.80 -5.30 7.21
N GLY A 18 -2.36 -4.70 6.16
CA GLY A 18 -1.83 -3.46 5.60
C GLY A 18 -1.86 -2.32 6.61
N PHE A 19 -2.96 -2.16 7.35
CA PHE A 19 -3.04 -1.12 8.38
C PHE A 19 -2.22 -1.44 9.63
N GLU A 20 -2.09 -2.69 10.01
CA GLU A 20 -1.15 -3.11 11.07
C GLU A 20 0.30 -2.80 10.68
N THR A 21 0.64 -2.92 9.39
CA THR A 21 1.95 -2.49 8.87
C THR A 21 2.14 -0.98 9.01
N VAL A 22 1.11 -0.17 8.73
CA VAL A 22 1.15 1.29 8.98
C VAL A 22 1.47 1.58 10.45
N LYS A 23 0.75 0.93 11.38
CA LYS A 23 0.97 1.08 12.83
C LYS A 23 2.38 0.69 13.24
N PHE A 24 2.86 -0.45 12.73
CA PHE A 24 4.20 -0.95 13.01
C PHE A 24 5.29 0.01 12.56
N ILE A 25 5.19 0.54 11.33
CA ILE A 25 6.17 1.48 10.79
C ILE A 25 6.13 2.79 11.59
N ALA A 26 4.95 3.34 11.88
CA ALA A 26 4.81 4.55 12.68
C ALA A 26 5.46 4.38 14.06
N ALA A 27 5.26 3.23 14.71
CA ALA A 27 5.83 2.92 16.03
C ALA A 27 7.35 2.69 16.04
N ASN A 28 7.94 2.34 14.88
CA ASN A 28 9.36 1.96 14.77
C ASN A 28 10.20 2.97 13.97
N GLY A 29 9.96 4.24 14.16
CA GLY A 29 10.78 5.30 13.56
C GLY A 29 10.02 6.17 12.56
N GLY A 30 8.81 5.80 12.22
CA GLY A 30 7.91 6.63 11.43
C GLY A 30 8.43 6.95 10.04
N GLY A 31 8.43 8.24 9.74
CA GLY A 31 8.70 8.78 8.42
C GLY A 31 7.40 9.03 7.64
N CYS A 32 7.52 9.13 6.33
CA CYS A 32 6.37 9.39 5.48
C CYS A 32 5.73 8.06 5.03
N ILE A 33 4.46 7.85 5.34
CA ILE A 33 3.72 6.62 5.02
C ILE A 33 2.56 6.99 4.09
N ALA A 34 2.57 6.48 2.87
CA ALA A 34 1.50 6.65 1.90
C ALA A 34 0.69 5.36 1.77
N ILE A 35 -0.60 5.45 2.05
CA ILE A 35 -1.54 4.35 1.89
C ILE A 35 -2.23 4.49 0.54
N LEU A 36 -2.10 3.47 -0.32
CA LEU A 36 -2.80 3.38 -1.58
C LEU A 36 -4.05 2.50 -1.42
N SER A 37 -5.21 3.03 -1.75
CA SER A 37 -6.48 2.30 -1.67
C SER A 37 -7.47 2.80 -2.72
N ARG A 38 -8.29 1.89 -3.25
CA ARG A 38 -9.42 2.26 -4.12
C ARG A 38 -10.49 3.08 -3.39
N LYS A 39 -10.59 2.91 -2.06
CA LYS A 39 -11.57 3.58 -1.22
C LYS A 39 -10.93 4.77 -0.52
N ILE A 40 -11.72 5.83 -0.39
CA ILE A 40 -11.39 6.93 0.51
C ILE A 40 -11.56 6.43 1.95
N PRO A 41 -10.66 6.76 2.89
CA PRO A 41 -10.78 6.34 4.27
C PRO A 41 -12.04 6.92 4.92
N SER A 42 -12.76 6.12 5.71
CA SER A 42 -13.89 6.59 6.53
C SER A 42 -13.44 7.65 7.53
N LYS A 43 -14.38 8.40 8.11
CA LYS A 43 -14.07 9.39 9.14
C LYS A 43 -13.32 8.78 10.33
N GLU A 44 -13.78 7.61 10.81
CA GLU A 44 -13.12 6.86 11.88
C GLU A 44 -11.68 6.48 11.51
N LYS A 45 -11.46 6.03 10.27
CA LYS A 45 -10.11 5.69 9.80
C LYS A 45 -9.21 6.92 9.67
N GLN A 46 -9.76 8.05 9.27
CA GLN A 46 -9.01 9.33 9.24
C GLN A 46 -8.61 9.78 10.64
N GLU A 47 -9.50 9.62 11.63
CA GLU A 47 -9.20 9.90 13.03
C GLU A 47 -8.12 8.95 13.56
N GLU A 48 -8.23 7.65 13.30
CA GLU A 48 -7.22 6.66 13.67
C GLU A 48 -5.83 6.97 13.09
N MET A 49 -5.78 7.43 11.82
CA MET A 49 -4.53 7.88 11.19
C MET A 49 -3.95 9.14 11.88
N LYS A 50 -4.82 10.08 12.27
CA LYS A 50 -4.39 11.29 13.01
C LYS A 50 -3.85 10.93 14.39
N ASP A 51 -4.53 10.05 15.10
CA ASP A 51 -4.10 9.58 16.42
C ASP A 51 -2.73 8.91 16.36
N LEU A 52 -2.48 8.11 15.32
CA LEU A 52 -1.15 7.53 15.09
C LEU A 52 -0.08 8.59 14.86
N GLN A 53 -0.38 9.64 14.10
CA GLN A 53 0.57 10.73 13.87
C GLN A 53 0.84 11.55 15.15
N LEU A 54 -0.18 11.74 15.98
CA LEU A 54 -0.03 12.41 17.28
C LEU A 54 0.77 11.56 18.28
N LYS A 55 0.53 10.25 18.26
CA LYS A 55 1.20 9.30 19.16
C LYS A 55 2.66 9.09 18.80
N TYR A 56 3.00 9.08 17.52
CA TYR A 56 4.35 8.81 17.03
C TYR A 56 4.88 10.02 16.27
N GLU A 57 5.56 10.90 17.00
CA GLU A 57 6.19 12.10 16.45
C GLU A 57 7.17 11.72 15.32
N GLY A 58 7.11 12.48 14.22
CA GLY A 58 7.91 12.21 13.02
C GLY A 58 7.25 11.30 12.00
N SER A 59 6.04 10.79 12.28
CA SER A 59 5.23 10.06 11.29
C SER A 59 4.28 10.99 10.54
N LYS A 60 4.34 10.98 9.21
CA LYS A 60 3.38 11.64 8.32
C LYS A 60 2.62 10.56 7.55
N ILE A 61 1.33 10.38 7.83
CA ILE A 61 0.51 9.33 7.22
C ILE A 61 -0.51 9.98 6.30
N VAL A 62 -0.49 9.61 5.03
CA VAL A 62 -1.44 10.09 4.01
C VAL A 62 -2.12 8.93 3.33
N SER A 63 -3.36 9.13 2.89
CA SER A 63 -4.06 8.19 2.03
C SER A 63 -4.28 8.81 0.66
N VAL A 64 -3.94 8.09 -0.38
CA VAL A 64 -4.14 8.46 -1.78
C VAL A 64 -5.05 7.44 -2.42
N GLN A 65 -6.14 7.93 -3.03
CA GLN A 65 -7.04 7.05 -3.77
C GLN A 65 -6.34 6.56 -5.02
N CYS A 66 -6.27 5.23 -5.20
CA CYS A 66 -5.55 4.61 -6.30
C CYS A 66 -6.04 3.17 -6.51
N ASP A 67 -6.41 2.85 -7.72
CA ASP A 67 -6.53 1.45 -8.15
C ASP A 67 -5.18 0.98 -8.70
N ILE A 68 -4.47 0.20 -7.91
CA ILE A 68 -3.12 -0.27 -8.30
C ILE A 68 -3.12 -1.17 -9.55
N THR A 69 -4.28 -1.67 -9.98
CA THR A 69 -4.41 -2.46 -11.22
C THR A 69 -4.32 -1.59 -12.48
N LEU A 70 -4.50 -0.27 -12.34
CA LEU A 70 -4.43 0.71 -13.42
C LEU A 70 -3.08 1.45 -13.37
N THR A 71 -2.33 1.38 -14.46
CA THR A 71 -1.01 2.03 -14.55
C THR A 71 -1.11 3.54 -14.37
N SER A 72 -2.10 4.18 -15.00
CA SER A 72 -2.36 5.62 -14.89
C SER A 72 -2.58 6.08 -13.45
N ASP A 73 -3.40 5.33 -12.70
CA ASP A 73 -3.71 5.66 -11.31
C ASP A 73 -2.47 5.57 -10.42
N VAL A 74 -1.64 4.56 -10.64
CA VAL A 74 -0.39 4.38 -9.90
C VAL A 74 0.60 5.51 -10.21
N GLU A 75 0.73 5.92 -11.48
CA GLU A 75 1.59 7.02 -11.90
C GLU A 75 1.13 8.35 -11.28
N GLU A 76 -0.18 8.64 -11.32
CA GLU A 76 -0.75 9.83 -10.70
C GLU A 76 -0.56 9.84 -9.19
N ALA A 77 -0.90 8.73 -8.52
CA ALA A 77 -0.71 8.60 -7.07
C ALA A 77 0.75 8.78 -6.68
N PHE A 78 1.68 8.25 -7.46
CA PHE A 78 3.11 8.42 -7.22
C PHE A 78 3.54 9.88 -7.30
N GLN A 79 3.07 10.62 -8.31
CA GLN A 79 3.36 12.06 -8.44
C GLN A 79 2.80 12.87 -7.26
N ILE A 80 1.58 12.53 -6.80
CA ILE A 80 0.96 13.16 -5.63
C ILE A 80 1.82 12.91 -4.39
N ILE A 81 2.26 11.67 -4.16
CA ILE A 81 3.05 11.27 -2.99
C ILE A 81 4.40 11.98 -2.98
N VAL A 82 5.10 12.03 -4.11
CA VAL A 82 6.39 12.73 -4.22
C VAL A 82 6.25 14.19 -3.85
N LYS A 83 5.16 14.85 -4.28
CA LYS A 83 4.86 16.26 -3.91
C LYS A 83 4.52 16.38 -2.41
N LEU A 84 3.68 15.50 -1.87
CA LEU A 84 3.26 15.55 -0.47
C LEU A 84 4.42 15.31 0.50
N PHE A 85 5.40 14.54 0.09
CA PHE A 85 6.54 14.17 0.92
C PHE A 85 7.82 15.01 0.65
N GLU A 86 7.70 16.05 -0.16
CA GLU A 86 8.74 17.10 -0.34
C GLU A 86 10.15 16.54 -0.58
N GLY A 87 10.26 15.58 -1.51
CA GLY A 87 11.55 14.99 -1.86
C GLY A 87 12.06 13.91 -0.91
N CYS A 88 11.21 13.46 0.03
CA CYS A 88 11.50 12.31 0.85
C CYS A 88 11.52 11.04 -0.04
N PRO A 89 12.66 10.35 -0.22
CA PRO A 89 12.75 9.25 -1.16
C PRO A 89 11.91 8.06 -0.71
N ILE A 90 11.27 7.40 -1.67
CA ILE A 90 10.54 6.16 -1.41
C ILE A 90 11.59 5.06 -1.21
N LYS A 91 11.55 4.44 -0.03
CA LYS A 91 12.50 3.42 0.41
C LYS A 91 11.88 2.05 0.57
N GLY A 92 10.55 1.97 0.69
CA GLY A 92 9.87 0.71 0.87
C GLY A 92 8.52 0.65 0.19
N VAL A 93 8.14 -0.54 -0.24
CA VAL A 93 6.82 -0.87 -0.77
C VAL A 93 6.29 -2.11 -0.07
N PHE A 94 5.06 -2.02 0.43
CA PHE A 94 4.30 -3.17 0.92
C PHE A 94 3.06 -3.36 0.05
N GLN A 95 2.97 -4.49 -0.61
CA GLN A 95 1.80 -4.88 -1.40
C GLN A 95 0.94 -5.85 -0.58
N SER A 96 -0.07 -5.31 0.11
CA SER A 96 -1.05 -6.08 0.90
C SER A 96 -2.46 -6.06 0.30
N ALA A 97 -2.65 -5.38 -0.84
CA ALA A 97 -3.95 -5.34 -1.49
C ALA A 97 -4.41 -6.74 -1.92
N VAL A 98 -5.62 -7.09 -1.54
CA VAL A 98 -6.23 -8.37 -1.82
C VAL A 98 -7.71 -8.21 -2.13
N VAL A 99 -8.21 -9.06 -3.02
CA VAL A 99 -9.63 -9.30 -3.24
C VAL A 99 -9.86 -10.78 -3.00
N LEU A 100 -10.77 -11.11 -2.10
CA LEU A 100 -11.18 -12.48 -1.83
C LEU A 100 -12.48 -12.77 -2.61
N HIS A 101 -12.51 -13.89 -3.26
CA HIS A 101 -13.71 -14.42 -3.94
C HIS A 101 -13.64 -15.93 -3.98
N ASP A 102 -14.12 -16.52 -2.88
CA ASP A 102 -14.13 -17.96 -2.74
C ASP A 102 -15.38 -18.57 -3.37
N GLY A 103 -15.23 -19.73 -3.97
CA GLY A 103 -16.33 -20.45 -4.59
C GLY A 103 -15.88 -21.85 -5.05
N ARG A 104 -16.86 -22.71 -5.33
CA ARG A 104 -16.55 -24.01 -5.92
C ARG A 104 -16.08 -23.83 -7.36
N LEU A 105 -15.08 -24.59 -7.77
CA LEU A 105 -14.42 -24.44 -9.07
C LEU A 105 -15.41 -24.52 -10.24
N GLU A 106 -16.45 -25.36 -10.10
CA GLU A 106 -17.46 -25.57 -11.17
C GLU A 106 -18.34 -24.35 -11.44
N VAL A 107 -18.42 -23.40 -10.51
CA VAL A 107 -19.24 -22.19 -10.63
C VAL A 107 -18.42 -20.92 -10.84
N LEU A 108 -17.12 -20.96 -10.64
CA LEU A 108 -16.24 -19.82 -10.86
C LEU A 108 -16.08 -19.50 -12.36
N LYS A 109 -16.20 -18.22 -12.67
CA LYS A 109 -16.01 -17.70 -14.03
C LYS A 109 -14.62 -17.11 -14.18
N PHE A 110 -14.15 -16.99 -15.40
CA PHE A 110 -12.87 -16.35 -15.72
C PHE A 110 -12.74 -14.94 -15.11
N ALA A 111 -13.83 -14.17 -15.11
CA ALA A 111 -13.87 -12.83 -14.50
C ALA A 111 -13.61 -12.86 -12.97
N ASP A 112 -13.99 -13.93 -12.29
CA ASP A 112 -13.73 -14.07 -10.84
C ASP A 112 -12.24 -14.28 -10.59
N PHE A 113 -11.58 -15.11 -11.40
CA PHE A 113 -10.12 -15.27 -11.36
C PHE A 113 -9.40 -13.96 -11.67
N GLN A 114 -9.79 -13.24 -12.72
CA GLN A 114 -9.20 -11.95 -13.06
C GLN A 114 -9.33 -10.96 -11.90
N ARG A 115 -10.50 -10.88 -11.26
CA ARG A 115 -10.75 -9.96 -10.14
C ARG A 115 -9.84 -10.24 -8.94
N VAL A 116 -9.56 -11.51 -8.64
CA VAL A 116 -8.68 -11.92 -7.55
C VAL A 116 -7.20 -11.73 -7.90
N LEU A 117 -6.82 -12.08 -9.12
CA LEU A 117 -5.44 -12.02 -9.57
C LEU A 117 -4.96 -10.61 -9.88
N SER A 118 -5.83 -9.73 -10.41
CA SER A 118 -5.43 -8.41 -10.87
C SER A 118 -4.71 -7.57 -9.80
N PRO A 119 -5.19 -7.44 -8.55
CA PRO A 119 -4.45 -6.69 -7.53
C PRO A 119 -3.07 -7.30 -7.24
N LYS A 120 -2.95 -8.62 -7.27
CA LYS A 120 -1.70 -9.32 -6.95
C LYS A 120 -0.71 -9.28 -8.12
N VAL A 121 -1.15 -9.49 -9.34
CA VAL A 121 -0.28 -9.53 -10.52
C VAL A 121 -0.09 -8.13 -11.11
N ALA A 122 -1.16 -7.55 -11.68
CA ALA A 122 -1.06 -6.24 -12.32
C ALA A 122 -0.70 -5.15 -11.31
N GLY A 123 -1.31 -5.15 -10.12
CA GLY A 123 -1.02 -4.20 -9.07
C GLY A 123 0.44 -4.24 -8.62
N THR A 124 0.99 -5.43 -8.40
CA THR A 124 2.41 -5.59 -8.02
C THR A 124 3.34 -5.09 -9.13
N LEU A 125 3.06 -5.44 -10.38
CA LEU A 125 3.87 -5.01 -11.52
C LEU A 125 3.82 -3.49 -11.72
N ASN A 126 2.66 -2.87 -11.54
CA ASN A 126 2.51 -1.41 -11.65
C ASN A 126 3.27 -0.68 -10.55
N LEU A 127 3.18 -1.15 -9.31
CA LEU A 127 3.97 -0.61 -8.19
C LEU A 127 5.48 -0.76 -8.44
N HIS A 128 5.91 -1.94 -8.92
CA HIS A 128 7.32 -2.17 -9.28
C HIS A 128 7.80 -1.22 -10.38
N ARG A 129 7.01 -1.03 -11.44
CA ARG A 129 7.34 -0.10 -12.52
C ARG A 129 7.44 1.35 -12.04
N ALA A 130 6.46 1.81 -11.26
CA ALA A 130 6.43 3.17 -10.72
C ALA A 130 7.62 3.47 -9.80
N THR A 131 8.13 2.46 -9.10
CA THR A 131 9.26 2.59 -8.16
C THR A 131 10.62 2.21 -8.76
N ARG A 132 10.69 1.89 -10.06
CA ARG A 132 11.91 1.40 -10.73
C ARG A 132 13.09 2.37 -10.66
N GLY A 133 12.83 3.68 -10.64
CA GLY A 133 13.85 4.73 -10.50
C GLY A 133 14.24 5.04 -9.04
N GLN A 134 13.61 4.39 -8.06
CA GLN A 134 13.89 4.58 -6.64
C GLN A 134 14.91 3.54 -6.16
N GLN A 135 15.76 3.97 -5.23
CA GLN A 135 16.65 3.05 -4.52
C GLN A 135 15.91 2.47 -3.31
N LEU A 136 15.06 1.47 -3.57
CA LEU A 136 14.29 0.81 -2.52
C LEU A 136 15.20 -0.03 -1.62
N ASP A 137 14.96 0.02 -0.32
CA ASP A 137 15.58 -0.87 0.66
C ASP A 137 14.82 -2.22 0.68
N TYR A 138 13.49 -2.20 0.39
CA TYR A 138 12.66 -3.42 0.36
C TYR A 138 11.40 -3.24 -0.52
N PHE A 139 10.97 -4.37 -1.08
CA PHE A 139 9.68 -4.52 -1.77
C PHE A 139 9.03 -5.81 -1.27
N VAL A 140 7.99 -5.68 -0.45
CA VAL A 140 7.35 -6.80 0.26
C VAL A 140 5.97 -7.09 -0.36
N CYS A 141 5.75 -8.33 -0.77
CA CYS A 141 4.46 -8.83 -1.22
C CYS A 141 3.88 -9.79 -0.19
N TYR A 142 2.73 -9.44 0.37
CA TYR A 142 2.01 -10.35 1.25
C TYR A 142 1.42 -11.52 0.44
N SER A 143 1.84 -12.71 0.77
CA SER A 143 1.36 -13.96 0.20
C SER A 143 0.35 -14.64 1.14
N SER A 144 0.08 -15.91 0.94
CA SER A 144 -0.81 -16.71 1.76
C SER A 144 -0.21 -18.09 2.00
N VAL A 145 -0.54 -18.69 3.13
CA VAL A 145 -0.21 -20.09 3.42
C VAL A 145 -0.84 -21.07 2.42
N THR A 146 -1.93 -20.66 1.78
CA THR A 146 -2.58 -21.47 0.73
C THR A 146 -1.70 -21.64 -0.51
N SER A 147 -0.66 -20.84 -0.69
CA SER A 147 0.33 -21.05 -1.75
C SER A 147 1.18 -22.32 -1.54
N PHE A 148 1.19 -22.87 -0.31
CA PHE A 148 1.89 -24.10 0.05
C PHE A 148 0.96 -25.26 0.36
N LEU A 149 -0.22 -24.98 0.90
CA LEU A 149 -1.13 -26.01 1.39
C LEU A 149 -2.23 -26.38 0.39
N GLY A 150 -2.39 -25.63 -0.70
CA GLY A 150 -3.39 -25.86 -1.75
C GLY A 150 -4.75 -25.34 -1.38
#